data_ed2bdd5873412a46baaf40b5cbf6109f
#
_entry.id   ed2bdd5873412a46baaf40b5cbf6109f
#
_cell.length_a   1.000
_cell.length_b   1.000
_cell.length_c   1.000
_cell.angle_alpha   90.00
_cell.angle_beta   90.00
_cell.angle_gamma   90.00
#
_symmetry.space_group_name_H-M   'P 1'
#
loop_
_entity.id
_entity.type
_entity.pdbx_description
1 polymer ?
#
loop_
_entity_poly.entity_id
_entity_poly.type
_entity_poly.pdbx_seq_one_letter_code
_entity_poly.pdbx_strand_id
1 'polypeptide(L)'
;MSKKKINIAIIGATGYTGLDLVFLLSKHPNANIINLCATRKLGKRISFFDQRIKRKLPKISSISKIDWRKIDLVFFSLPNGEAQKII
;
A
#
# COMPACT_ATOMS: atom_id res chain seq x y z
N MET A 1 -6.87 -20.36 -17.84
CA MET A 1 -7.63 -19.99 -16.64
C MET A 1 -7.20 -18.63 -16.11
N SER A 2 -8.12 -17.74 -15.95
CA SER A 2 -7.79 -16.44 -15.45
C SER A 2 -7.53 -16.49 -13.94
N LYS A 3 -6.54 -15.76 -13.50
CA LYS A 3 -6.26 -15.63 -12.08
C LYS A 3 -6.85 -14.32 -11.62
N LYS A 4 -7.66 -14.39 -10.60
CA LYS A 4 -8.27 -13.21 -10.05
C LYS A 4 -7.21 -12.43 -9.26
N LYS A 5 -7.07 -11.15 -9.57
CA LYS A 5 -6.19 -10.29 -8.82
C LYS A 5 -6.86 -9.84 -7.54
N ILE A 6 -6.06 -9.68 -6.51
CA ILE A 6 -6.53 -9.23 -5.21
C ILE A 6 -6.27 -7.73 -5.11
N ASN A 7 -7.31 -6.97 -4.89
CA ASN A 7 -7.18 -5.52 -4.73
C ASN A 7 -6.74 -5.19 -3.32
N ILE A 8 -5.63 -4.50 -3.21
CA ILE A 8 -4.94 -4.29 -1.95
C ILE A 8 -4.81 -2.80 -1.64
N ALA A 9 -5.07 -2.45 -0.39
CA ALA A 9 -4.77 -1.13 0.15
C ALA A 9 -3.67 -1.29 1.19
N ILE A 10 -2.67 -0.42 1.17
CA ILE A 10 -1.59 -0.44 2.13
C ILE A 10 -1.61 0.88 2.89
N ILE A 11 -1.81 0.79 4.19
CA ILE A 11 -1.85 1.96 5.08
C ILE A 11 -0.53 2.03 5.83
N GLY A 12 0.08 3.21 5.84
CA GLY A 12 1.41 3.39 6.37
C GLY A 12 2.49 3.03 5.37
N ALA A 13 2.20 3.24 4.08
CA ALA A 13 3.06 2.79 2.99
C ALA A 13 4.45 3.42 2.99
N THR A 14 4.62 4.58 3.61
CA THR A 14 5.90 5.29 3.59
C THR A 14 6.82 4.93 4.75
N GLY A 15 6.36 4.11 5.71
CA GLY A 15 7.23 3.62 6.77
C GLY A 15 8.16 2.54 6.26
N TYR A 16 9.16 2.17 7.05
CA TYR A 16 10.11 1.15 6.62
C TYR A 16 9.44 -0.17 6.27
N THR A 17 8.60 -0.64 7.18
CA THR A 17 7.89 -1.90 6.94
C THR A 17 6.92 -1.75 5.76
N GLY A 18 6.27 -0.60 5.68
CA GLY A 18 5.35 -0.33 4.59
C GLY A 18 6.02 -0.33 3.23
N LEU A 19 7.20 0.28 3.13
CA LEU A 19 7.95 0.30 1.87
C LEU A 19 8.37 -1.10 1.45
N ASP A 20 8.83 -1.91 2.40
CA ASP A 20 9.20 -3.29 2.09
C ASP A 20 7.99 -4.07 1.61
N LEU A 21 6.86 -3.87 2.26
CA LEU A 21 5.62 -4.54 1.88
C LEU A 21 5.19 -4.14 0.47
N VAL A 22 5.24 -2.85 0.17
CA VAL A 22 4.90 -2.37 -1.16
C VAL A 22 5.83 -2.99 -2.21
N PHE A 23 7.12 -3.03 -1.90
CA PHE A 23 8.09 -3.61 -2.82
C PHE A 23 7.80 -5.08 -3.09
N LEU A 24 7.56 -5.85 -2.03
CA LEU A 24 7.27 -7.27 -2.18
C LEU A 24 5.97 -7.50 -2.95
N LEU A 25 4.93 -6.76 -2.62
CA LEU A 25 3.64 -6.92 -3.28
C LEU A 25 3.65 -6.42 -4.71
N SER A 26 4.48 -5.44 -5.02
CA SER A 26 4.57 -4.94 -6.39
C SER A 26 5.13 -5.99 -7.34
N LYS A 27 5.82 -6.97 -6.81
CA LYS A 27 6.39 -8.07 -7.59
C LYS A 27 5.47 -9.27 -7.65
N HIS A 28 4.39 -9.27 -6.88
CA HIS A 28 3.49 -10.40 -6.83
C HIS A 28 2.51 -10.34 -8.01
N PRO A 29 2.41 -11.40 -8.82
CA PRO A 29 1.61 -11.34 -10.03
C PRO A 29 0.10 -11.18 -9.81
N ASN A 30 -0.39 -11.61 -8.66
CA ASN A 30 -1.82 -11.54 -8.37
C ASN A 30 -2.19 -10.37 -7.48
N ALA A 31 -1.23 -9.59 -7.04
CA ALA A 31 -1.49 -8.43 -6.17
C ALA A 31 -1.72 -7.19 -7.02
N ASN A 32 -2.84 -6.55 -6.79
CA ASN A 32 -3.18 -5.31 -7.47
C ASN A 32 -3.29 -4.21 -6.42
N ILE A 33 -2.21 -3.44 -6.25
CA ILE A 33 -2.18 -2.38 -5.25
C ILE A 33 -2.93 -1.18 -5.81
N ILE A 34 -4.07 -0.87 -5.21
CA ILE A 34 -4.91 0.22 -5.70
C ILE A 34 -4.92 1.43 -4.77
N ASN A 35 -4.45 1.27 -3.53
CA ASN A 35 -4.31 2.39 -2.61
C ASN A 35 -3.04 2.29 -1.81
N LEU A 36 -2.31 3.40 -1.76
CA LEU A 36 -1.15 3.56 -0.90
C LEU A 36 -1.43 4.76 -0.02
N CYS A 37 -1.56 4.53 1.28
CA CYS A 37 -2.00 5.56 2.20
C CYS A 37 -0.93 5.91 3.22
N ALA A 38 -0.85 7.18 3.54
CA ALA A 38 0.05 7.68 4.55
C ALA A 38 -0.53 8.98 5.11
N THR A 39 0.07 9.48 6.19
CA THR A 39 -0.37 10.74 6.78
C THR A 39 0.43 11.92 6.25
N ARG A 40 1.55 11.65 5.58
CA ARG A 40 2.42 12.69 5.04
C ARG A 40 2.73 12.39 3.57
N LYS A 41 3.19 13.44 2.88
CA LYS A 41 3.66 13.33 1.50
C LYS A 41 2.57 12.82 0.56
N LEU A 42 1.36 13.27 0.79
CA LEU A 42 0.25 12.91 -0.09
C LEU A 42 0.51 13.43 -1.50
N GLY A 43 0.09 12.66 -2.49
CA GLY A 43 0.27 13.03 -3.89
C GLY A 43 1.61 12.65 -4.47
N LYS A 44 2.55 12.14 -3.66
CA LYS A 44 3.85 11.69 -4.14
C LYS A 44 3.76 10.25 -4.61
N ARG A 45 4.67 9.89 -5.51
CA ARG A 45 4.80 8.50 -5.95
C ARG A 45 5.61 7.72 -4.93
N ILE A 46 5.29 6.45 -4.76
CA ILE A 46 6.00 5.61 -3.81
C ILE A 46 7.48 5.46 -4.18
N SER A 47 7.80 5.53 -5.46
CA SER A 47 9.19 5.46 -5.91
C SER A 47 10.04 6.63 -5.42
N PHE A 48 9.40 7.72 -5.00
CA PHE A 48 10.10 8.83 -4.37
C PHE A 48 10.77 8.39 -3.06
N PHE A 49 10.13 7.45 -2.35
CA PHE A 49 10.63 6.95 -1.07
C PHE A 49 11.51 5.73 -1.22
N ASP A 50 11.25 4.91 -2.24
CA ASP A 50 11.99 3.66 -2.41
C ASP A 50 12.18 3.41 -3.90
N GLN A 51 13.40 3.63 -4.35
CA GLN A 51 13.74 3.50 -5.76
C GLN A 51 13.72 2.06 -6.26
N ARG A 52 13.67 1.09 -5.36
CA ARG A 52 13.53 -0.31 -5.76
C ARG A 52 12.19 -0.57 -6.41
N ILE A 53 11.19 0.26 -6.09
CA ILE A 53 9.84 0.09 -6.60
C ILE A 53 9.75 0.79 -7.95
N LYS A 54 9.81 0.00 -9.01
CA LYS A 54 9.82 0.55 -10.36
C LYS A 54 8.48 0.45 -11.06
N ARG A 55 7.59 -0.35 -10.51
CA ARG A 55 6.26 -0.50 -11.07
C ARG A 55 5.47 0.78 -10.84
N LYS A 56 4.68 1.16 -11.84
CA LYS A 56 3.84 2.35 -11.70
C LYS A 56 2.65 2.01 -10.79
N LEU A 57 2.64 2.63 -9.64
CA LEU A 57 1.59 2.41 -8.64
C LEU A 57 0.85 3.72 -8.38
N PRO A 58 -0.31 3.67 -7.72
CA PRO A 58 -1.04 4.89 -7.38
C PRO A 58 -0.21 5.83 -6.54
N LYS A 59 -0.52 7.11 -6.61
CA LYS A 59 0.11 8.10 -5.75
C LYS A 59 -0.38 7.91 -4.31
N ILE A 60 0.43 8.35 -3.37
CA ILE A 60 0.07 8.26 -1.96
C ILE A 60 -1.11 9.17 -1.69
N SER A 61 -2.11 8.64 -1.00
CA SER A 61 -3.34 9.35 -0.70
C SER A 61 -3.70 9.17 0.77
N SER A 62 -4.73 9.90 1.21
CA SER A 62 -5.23 9.73 2.57
C SER A 62 -6.13 8.50 2.62
N ILE A 63 -6.32 7.99 3.83
CA ILE A 63 -7.17 6.82 4.03
C ILE A 63 -8.63 7.10 3.61
N SER A 64 -9.04 8.37 3.67
CA SER A 64 -10.40 8.74 3.28
C SER A 64 -10.67 8.55 1.79
N LYS A 65 -9.63 8.38 1.00
CA LYS A 65 -9.77 8.18 -0.44
C LYS A 65 -10.02 6.73 -0.81
N ILE A 66 -9.95 5.83 0.14
CA ILE A 66 -10.14 4.41 -0.15
C ILE A 66 -11.60 4.09 -0.39
N ASP A 67 -11.88 3.41 -1.49
CA ASP A 67 -13.20 2.86 -1.74
C ASP A 67 -13.18 1.42 -1.22
N TRP A 68 -13.67 1.24 -0.01
CA TRP A 68 -13.59 -0.04 0.67
C TRP A 68 -14.34 -1.16 -0.05
N ARG A 69 -15.28 -0.80 -0.90
CA ARG A 69 -16.02 -1.81 -1.67
C ARG A 69 -15.14 -2.50 -2.70
N LYS A 70 -14.05 -1.85 -3.08
CA LYS A 70 -13.12 -2.40 -4.07
C LYS A 70 -11.95 -3.12 -3.45
N ILE A 71 -11.81 -3.06 -2.14
CA ILE A 71 -10.65 -3.61 -1.45
C ILE A 71 -10.94 -5.03 -0.99
N ASP A 72 -10.05 -5.94 -1.37
CA ASP A 72 -10.13 -7.34 -0.93
C ASP A 72 -9.27 -7.58 0.31
N LEU A 73 -8.18 -6.82 0.44
CA LEU A 73 -7.23 -7.02 1.51
C LEU A 73 -6.58 -5.70 1.87
N VAL A 74 -6.44 -5.44 3.16
CA VAL A 74 -5.77 -4.23 3.63
C VAL A 74 -4.61 -4.61 4.53
N PHE A 75 -3.48 -3.95 4.34
CA PHE A 75 -2.32 -4.09 5.20
C PHE A 75 -2.12 -2.82 5.98
N PHE A 76 -1.88 -2.97 7.28
CA PHE A 76 -1.51 -1.85 8.14
C PHE A 76 -0.04 -1.97 8.48
N SER A 77 0.70 -0.93 8.22
CA SER A 77 2.11 -0.86 8.56
C SER A 77 2.34 0.42 9.36
N LEU A 78 2.14 0.32 10.66
CA LEU A 78 2.28 1.47 11.55
C LEU A 78 3.54 1.31 12.40
N PRO A 79 4.20 2.42 12.70
CA PRO A 79 5.42 2.36 13.51
C PRO A 79 5.10 1.96 14.95
N ASN A 80 6.13 1.41 15.62
CA ASN A 80 6.07 1.15 17.07
C ASN A 80 4.94 0.21 17.48
N GLY A 81 4.50 -0.64 16.57
CA GLY A 81 3.48 -1.63 16.91
C GLY A 81 2.10 -1.06 17.12
N GLU A 82 1.83 0.14 16.66
CA GLU A 82 0.53 0.77 16.85
C GLU A 82 -0.60 -0.01 16.19
N ALA A 83 -0.31 -0.74 15.14
CA ALA A 83 -1.32 -1.55 14.49
C ALA A 83 -1.95 -2.55 15.43
N GLN A 84 -1.19 -3.01 16.40
CA GLN A 84 -1.69 -3.98 17.39
C GLN A 84 -2.74 -3.40 18.30
N LYS A 85 -2.76 -2.10 18.46
CA LYS A 85 -3.71 -1.44 19.36
C LYS A 85 -5.07 -1.23 18.70
N ILE A 86 -5.14 -1.36 17.41
CA ILE A 86 -6.36 -1.12 16.66
C ILE A 86 -7.27 -2.34 16.69
N ILE A 87 -6.70 -3.48 16.91
CA ILE A 87 -7.42 -4.76 16.94
C ILE A 87 -8.25 -4.95 18.23
#